data_7f43faa77d26c9077cd316cdc080e0e2
#
_entry.id   7f43faa77d26c9077cd316cdc080e0e2
#
_cell.length_a   1.000
_cell.length_b   1.000
_cell.length_c   1.000
_cell.angle_alpha   90.00
_cell.angle_beta   90.00
_cell.angle_gamma   90.00
#
_symmetry.space_group_name_H-M   'P 1'
#
loop_
_entity.id
_entity.type
_entity.pdbx_description
1 polymer ?
#
loop_
_entity_poly.entity_id
_entity_poly.type
_entity_poly.pdbx_seq_one_letter_code
_entity_poly.pdbx_strand_id
1 'polypeptide(L)'
;MQTGSQKAAAGLKAPARYLMTHGATVHGFQYLEPGLQKLPTAYYGEQSGAGLAILHHPRRGQGMRVGVLGLGIGTLATYGQVGDVYRFYEINPQVIELASGKGGYFTYLKQSAARIELIPGDARLSLERELEQGQSQQYDVLVLDVFSGDSIPTHLLNREAFALYLAHLNPQGILAVHISNRHLDLLPVVWKLADFFHLERLFISNPGDGERNFPSRWVLLARQASLFAPQVLSHASDMHGYTSSLRLWTDDYSNLIQILK
;
A
#
# COMPACT_ATOMS: atom_id res chain seq x y z
N MET A 1 6.95 -8.70 -22.03
CA MET A 1 6.66 -7.25 -21.98
C MET A 1 5.88 -6.87 -23.22
N GLN A 2 4.64 -6.45 -23.06
CA GLN A 2 3.85 -5.91 -24.16
C GLN A 2 3.77 -4.39 -24.02
N THR A 3 4.26 -3.68 -25.04
CA THR A 3 4.00 -2.25 -25.22
C THR A 3 2.62 -2.09 -25.83
N GLY A 4 1.58 -1.98 -25.00
CA GLY A 4 0.21 -1.81 -25.43
C GLY A 4 -0.14 -0.33 -25.62
N SER A 5 -0.31 0.09 -26.87
CA SER A 5 -0.91 1.37 -27.23
C SER A 5 -2.43 1.24 -27.18
N GLN A 6 -3.09 1.76 -26.13
CA GLN A 6 -4.54 1.96 -26.14
C GLN A 6 -4.86 3.34 -26.75
N LYS A 7 -5.75 3.36 -27.74
CA LYS A 7 -6.23 4.58 -28.39
C LYS A 7 -7.17 5.33 -27.41
N ALA A 8 -6.77 6.53 -27.01
CA ALA A 8 -7.65 7.49 -26.37
C ALA A 8 -8.49 8.22 -27.42
N ALA A 9 -9.71 8.60 -27.06
CA ALA A 9 -10.59 9.38 -27.90
C ALA A 9 -10.02 10.80 -28.11
N ALA A 10 -10.13 11.29 -29.35
CA ALA A 10 -9.73 12.63 -29.81
C ALA A 10 -8.23 12.96 -29.75
N GLY A 11 -7.44 12.41 -30.68
CA GLY A 11 -6.26 13.09 -31.24
C GLY A 11 -4.98 13.21 -30.40
N LEU A 12 -5.01 13.04 -29.08
CA LEU A 12 -3.82 13.04 -28.22
C LEU A 12 -3.38 11.60 -27.95
N LYS A 13 -2.17 11.28 -28.37
CA LYS A 13 -1.55 9.98 -28.09
C LYS A 13 -1.28 9.89 -26.59
N ALA A 14 -1.82 8.86 -25.91
CA ALA A 14 -1.55 8.66 -24.48
C ALA A 14 -0.01 8.63 -24.22
N PRO A 15 0.46 9.25 -23.11
CA PRO A 15 1.88 9.28 -22.79
C PRO A 15 2.48 7.87 -22.76
N ALA A 16 3.68 7.72 -23.31
CA ALA A 16 4.40 6.44 -23.31
C ALA A 16 4.74 6.03 -21.85
N ARG A 17 4.57 4.75 -21.52
CA ARG A 17 4.78 4.24 -20.16
C ARG A 17 5.32 2.81 -20.16
N TYR A 18 6.09 2.48 -19.13
CA TYR A 18 6.39 1.10 -18.77
C TYR A 18 5.33 0.58 -17.80
N LEU A 19 4.89 -0.65 -18.03
CA LEU A 19 3.89 -1.34 -17.22
C LEU A 19 4.50 -2.63 -16.67
N MET A 20 4.38 -2.86 -15.36
CA MET A 20 4.74 -4.13 -14.75
C MET A 20 3.48 -4.95 -14.48
N THR A 21 3.45 -6.15 -15.05
CA THR A 21 2.37 -7.11 -14.85
C THR A 21 2.89 -8.48 -14.45
N HIS A 22 2.12 -9.19 -13.64
CA HIS A 22 2.31 -10.60 -13.36
C HIS A 22 0.98 -11.33 -13.58
N GLY A 23 0.91 -12.17 -14.61
CA GLY A 23 -0.36 -12.70 -15.10
C GLY A 23 -1.30 -11.57 -15.53
N ALA A 24 -2.51 -11.55 -15.00
CA ALA A 24 -3.51 -10.50 -15.26
C ALA A 24 -3.40 -9.28 -14.31
N THR A 25 -2.56 -9.38 -13.28
CA THR A 25 -2.43 -8.34 -12.26
C THR A 25 -1.45 -7.27 -12.68
N VAL A 26 -1.86 -6.00 -12.60
CA VAL A 26 -1.00 -4.85 -12.82
C VAL A 26 -0.37 -4.45 -11.48
N HIS A 27 0.96 -4.43 -11.42
CA HIS A 27 1.73 -3.99 -10.25
C HIS A 27 2.08 -2.50 -10.28
N GLY A 28 1.78 -1.82 -11.37
CA GLY A 28 1.99 -0.39 -11.54
C GLY A 28 2.54 -0.06 -12.93
N PHE A 29 2.58 1.24 -13.22
CA PHE A 29 3.22 1.77 -14.42
C PHE A 29 3.91 3.09 -14.12
N GLN A 30 4.89 3.45 -14.96
CA GLN A 30 5.57 4.74 -14.89
C GLN A 30 5.64 5.38 -16.27
N TYR A 31 5.32 6.66 -16.36
CA TYR A 31 5.48 7.44 -17.59
C TYR A 31 6.95 7.61 -17.96
N LEU A 32 7.22 7.67 -19.26
CA LEU A 32 8.59 7.85 -19.79
C LEU A 32 8.96 9.34 -19.92
N GLU A 33 7.97 10.22 -20.02
CA GLU A 33 8.19 11.65 -20.13
C GLU A 33 8.78 12.22 -18.83
N PRO A 34 9.89 12.96 -18.89
CA PRO A 34 10.59 13.45 -17.69
C PRO A 34 9.70 14.24 -16.72
N GLY A 35 8.75 15.04 -17.24
CA GLY A 35 7.78 15.81 -16.43
C GLY A 35 6.73 14.96 -15.73
N LEU A 36 6.50 13.71 -16.18
CA LEU A 36 5.47 12.81 -15.65
C LEU A 36 6.05 11.66 -14.83
N GLN A 37 7.36 11.42 -14.89
CA GLN A 37 8.00 10.26 -14.26
C GLN A 37 7.81 10.17 -12.75
N LYS A 38 7.66 11.32 -12.08
CA LYS A 38 7.48 11.38 -10.62
C LYS A 38 6.03 11.35 -10.18
N LEU A 39 5.07 11.34 -11.13
CA LEU A 39 3.66 11.27 -10.75
C LEU A 39 3.34 9.90 -10.15
N PRO A 40 2.65 9.85 -9.00
CA PRO A 40 2.13 8.58 -8.50
C PRO A 40 1.07 8.06 -9.45
N THR A 41 1.12 6.76 -9.74
CA THR A 41 0.27 6.12 -10.75
C THR A 41 -0.44 4.90 -10.17
N ALA A 42 -1.35 4.33 -10.96
CA ALA A 42 -2.12 3.13 -10.64
C ALA A 42 -2.93 3.29 -9.33
N TYR A 43 -2.72 2.44 -8.35
CA TYR A 43 -3.48 2.39 -7.10
C TYR A 43 -2.98 3.38 -6.03
N TYR A 44 -1.94 4.18 -6.35
CA TYR A 44 -1.14 4.92 -5.37
C TYR A 44 -1.21 6.44 -5.56
N GLY A 45 -2.21 6.94 -6.32
CA GLY A 45 -2.43 8.37 -6.49
C GLY A 45 -2.68 9.11 -5.17
N GLU A 46 -2.64 10.43 -5.22
CA GLU A 46 -2.76 11.30 -4.04
C GLU A 46 -4.05 11.09 -3.24
N GLN A 47 -5.13 10.67 -3.92
CA GLN A 47 -6.43 10.37 -3.31
C GLN A 47 -6.61 8.88 -2.96
N SER A 48 -5.59 8.05 -3.15
CA SER A 48 -5.60 6.68 -2.62
C SER A 48 -5.43 6.67 -1.11
N GLY A 49 -5.84 5.58 -0.44
CA GLY A 49 -5.65 5.49 1.01
C GLY A 49 -4.18 5.66 1.44
N ALA A 50 -3.23 5.06 0.71
CA ALA A 50 -1.81 5.24 0.98
C ALA A 50 -1.33 6.68 0.72
N GLY A 51 -1.75 7.29 -0.40
CA GLY A 51 -1.43 8.69 -0.71
C GLY A 51 -1.96 9.64 0.37
N LEU A 52 -3.22 9.50 0.75
CA LEU A 52 -3.85 10.31 1.81
C LEU A 52 -3.14 10.13 3.16
N ALA A 53 -2.85 8.89 3.56
CA ALA A 53 -2.16 8.62 4.82
C ALA A 53 -0.77 9.28 4.88
N ILE A 54 0.00 9.23 3.78
CA ILE A 54 1.35 9.80 3.72
C ILE A 54 1.30 11.34 3.63
N LEU A 55 0.47 11.88 2.74
CA LEU A 55 0.44 13.32 2.45
C LEU A 55 -0.12 14.16 3.61
N HIS A 56 -1.02 13.59 4.39
CA HIS A 56 -1.72 14.29 5.48
C HIS A 56 -1.37 13.78 6.87
N HIS A 57 -0.28 13.00 7.00
CA HIS A 57 0.20 12.57 8.31
C HIS A 57 0.69 13.77 9.14
N PRO A 58 0.40 13.83 10.45
CA PRO A 58 0.84 14.96 11.29
C PRO A 58 2.35 15.25 11.26
N ARG A 59 3.17 14.20 11.01
CA ARG A 59 4.62 14.32 10.88
C ARG A 59 5.13 14.60 9.47
N ARG A 60 4.26 14.91 8.53
CA ARG A 60 4.68 15.27 7.15
C ARG A 60 5.66 16.44 7.18
N GLY A 61 6.82 16.28 6.52
CA GLY A 61 7.89 17.27 6.50
C GLY A 61 8.82 17.27 7.75
N GLN A 62 8.68 16.30 8.64
CA GLN A 62 9.46 16.21 9.88
C GLN A 62 10.36 14.95 9.93
N GLY A 63 10.68 14.36 8.78
CA GLY A 63 11.48 13.13 8.70
C GLY A 63 10.66 11.90 9.05
N MET A 64 9.66 11.59 8.23
CA MET A 64 8.78 10.43 8.41
C MET A 64 9.50 9.10 8.18
N ARG A 65 9.08 8.08 8.90
CA ARG A 65 9.42 6.69 8.64
C ARG A 65 8.22 5.97 8.03
N VAL A 66 8.36 5.56 6.78
CA VAL A 66 7.30 4.86 6.03
C VAL A 66 7.75 3.44 5.74
N GLY A 67 7.01 2.47 6.25
CA GLY A 67 7.17 1.06 5.89
C GLY A 67 6.21 0.67 4.79
N VAL A 68 6.65 -0.16 3.85
CA VAL A 68 5.81 -0.68 2.78
C VAL A 68 6.04 -2.17 2.66
N LEU A 69 5.01 -2.95 2.92
CA LEU A 69 5.01 -4.38 2.72
C LEU A 69 4.52 -4.66 1.28
N GLY A 70 5.45 -5.11 0.43
CA GLY A 70 5.31 -5.15 -1.02
C GLY A 70 5.96 -3.92 -1.68
N LEU A 71 6.69 -4.13 -2.76
CA LEU A 71 7.43 -3.07 -3.46
C LEU A 71 6.73 -2.61 -4.75
N GLY A 72 6.20 -3.55 -5.53
CA GLY A 72 5.75 -3.27 -6.87
C GLY A 72 6.84 -2.59 -7.70
N ILE A 73 6.54 -1.48 -8.35
CA ILE A 73 7.55 -0.68 -9.08
C ILE A 73 8.14 0.46 -8.23
N GLY A 74 7.82 0.51 -6.92
CA GLY A 74 8.32 1.53 -6.01
C GLY A 74 7.56 2.86 -6.06
N THR A 75 6.33 2.89 -6.57
CA THR A 75 5.56 4.13 -6.79
C THR A 75 5.44 4.99 -5.53
N LEU A 76 5.24 4.39 -4.36
CA LEU A 76 5.10 5.12 -3.10
C LEU A 76 6.35 5.93 -2.71
N ALA A 77 7.53 5.58 -3.25
CA ALA A 77 8.76 6.34 -3.01
C ALA A 77 8.70 7.78 -3.55
N THR A 78 7.78 8.06 -4.49
CA THR A 78 7.58 9.41 -5.03
C THR A 78 7.12 10.42 -3.99
N TYR A 79 6.46 9.95 -2.92
CA TYR A 79 6.01 10.81 -1.81
C TYR A 79 7.12 11.20 -0.84
N GLY A 80 8.29 10.54 -0.92
CA GLY A 80 9.40 10.76 -0.01
C GLY A 80 9.98 12.17 -0.09
N GLN A 81 10.27 12.76 1.06
CA GLN A 81 10.91 14.05 1.23
C GLN A 81 12.31 13.92 1.82
N VAL A 82 13.10 14.97 1.75
CA VAL A 82 14.41 15.02 2.42
C VAL A 82 14.22 14.81 3.93
N GLY A 83 14.97 13.90 4.49
CA GLY A 83 14.86 13.48 5.89
C GLY A 83 13.95 12.28 6.14
N ASP A 84 13.08 11.93 5.19
CA ASP A 84 12.24 10.73 5.31
C ASP A 84 13.06 9.45 5.09
N VAL A 85 12.56 8.35 5.67
CA VAL A 85 13.06 6.99 5.43
C VAL A 85 11.91 6.13 4.92
N TYR A 86 12.07 5.55 3.74
CA TYR A 86 11.13 4.61 3.16
C TYR A 86 11.75 3.22 3.12
N ARG A 87 11.14 2.27 3.81
CA ARG A 87 11.60 0.90 3.94
C ARG A 87 10.63 -0.05 3.28
N PHE A 88 11.07 -0.73 2.22
CA PHE A 88 10.27 -1.65 1.44
C PHE A 88 10.68 -3.09 1.73
N TYR A 89 9.71 -3.95 2.00
CA TYR A 89 9.88 -5.39 2.15
C TYR A 89 9.35 -6.08 0.90
N GLU A 90 10.19 -6.87 0.24
CA GLU A 90 9.82 -7.53 -1.02
C GLU A 90 10.42 -8.93 -1.08
N ILE A 91 9.56 -9.92 -1.34
CA ILE A 91 9.95 -11.32 -1.39
C ILE A 91 10.56 -11.71 -2.74
N ASN A 92 10.18 -11.03 -3.82
CA ASN A 92 10.61 -11.37 -5.16
C ASN A 92 11.86 -10.58 -5.58
N PRO A 93 13.03 -11.24 -5.73
CA PRO A 93 14.25 -10.55 -6.11
C PRO A 93 14.19 -9.91 -7.50
N GLN A 94 13.38 -10.45 -8.43
CA GLN A 94 13.20 -9.85 -9.75
C GLN A 94 12.43 -8.52 -9.68
N VAL A 95 11.45 -8.42 -8.79
CA VAL A 95 10.74 -7.16 -8.52
C VAL A 95 11.71 -6.12 -7.98
N ILE A 96 12.56 -6.50 -7.01
CA ILE A 96 13.60 -5.63 -6.46
C ILE A 96 14.54 -5.13 -7.56
N GLU A 97 15.03 -6.02 -8.43
CA GLU A 97 15.92 -5.65 -9.53
C GLU A 97 15.26 -4.64 -10.48
N LEU A 98 14.03 -4.89 -10.91
CA LEU A 98 13.30 -4.02 -11.83
C LEU A 98 13.00 -2.65 -11.20
N ALA A 99 12.50 -2.62 -9.97
CA ALA A 99 12.19 -1.40 -9.24
C ALA A 99 13.45 -0.58 -8.93
N SER A 100 14.60 -1.24 -8.71
CA SER A 100 15.91 -0.59 -8.51
C SER A 100 16.50 -0.01 -9.79
N GLY A 101 15.81 -0.13 -10.93
CA GLY A 101 16.19 0.46 -12.20
C GLY A 101 17.02 -0.45 -13.09
N LYS A 102 17.10 -1.75 -12.82
CA LYS A 102 17.70 -2.72 -13.76
C LYS A 102 16.95 -2.67 -15.09
N GLY A 103 17.68 -2.50 -16.17
CA GLY A 103 17.11 -2.32 -17.51
C GLY A 103 16.54 -0.93 -17.79
N GLY A 104 16.61 0.02 -16.84
CA GLY A 104 16.17 1.41 -17.02
C GLY A 104 14.65 1.61 -17.05
N TYR A 105 13.86 0.62 -16.61
CA TYR A 105 12.40 0.65 -16.73
C TYR A 105 11.72 1.55 -15.70
N PHE A 106 12.13 1.46 -14.44
CA PHE A 106 11.51 2.19 -13.33
C PHE A 106 12.53 3.04 -12.58
N THR A 107 12.13 4.21 -12.15
CA THR A 107 13.04 5.21 -11.56
C THR A 107 12.52 5.79 -10.25
N TYR A 108 11.35 5.38 -9.74
CA TYR A 108 10.76 5.94 -8.53
C TYR A 108 11.70 5.89 -7.33
N LEU A 109 12.33 4.74 -7.06
CA LEU A 109 13.27 4.59 -5.94
C LEU A 109 14.48 5.52 -6.09
N LYS A 110 15.06 5.56 -7.30
CA LYS A 110 16.24 6.39 -7.60
C LYS A 110 15.94 7.89 -7.54
N GLN A 111 14.72 8.28 -7.90
CA GLN A 111 14.30 9.69 -7.95
C GLN A 111 13.67 10.20 -6.64
N SER A 112 13.49 9.32 -5.65
CA SER A 112 12.98 9.70 -4.34
C SER A 112 13.94 10.64 -3.63
N ALA A 113 13.40 11.64 -2.93
CA ALA A 113 14.19 12.47 -2.05
C ALA A 113 14.42 11.84 -0.65
N ALA A 114 13.67 10.76 -0.33
CA ALA A 114 13.84 10.00 0.90
C ALA A 114 15.02 9.04 0.82
N ARG A 115 15.52 8.62 1.98
CA ARG A 115 16.40 7.45 2.09
C ARG A 115 15.61 6.19 1.86
N ILE A 116 15.99 5.40 0.85
CA ILE A 116 15.33 4.15 0.50
C ILE A 116 16.10 2.98 1.11
N GLU A 117 15.37 2.09 1.80
CA GLU A 117 15.87 0.83 2.33
C GLU A 117 15.07 -0.32 1.69
N LEU A 118 15.77 -1.28 1.09
CA LEU A 118 15.15 -2.47 0.51
C LEU A 118 15.49 -3.69 1.36
N ILE A 119 14.48 -4.40 1.82
CA ILE A 119 14.59 -5.58 2.67
C ILE A 119 14.10 -6.79 1.88
N PRO A 120 15.02 -7.59 1.32
CA PRO A 120 14.65 -8.80 0.60
C PRO A 120 14.09 -9.86 1.56
N GLY A 121 12.96 -10.46 1.19
CA GLY A 121 12.35 -11.57 1.92
C GLY A 121 10.88 -11.36 2.26
N ASP A 122 10.32 -12.34 2.95
CA ASP A 122 8.95 -12.25 3.47
C ASP A 122 8.84 -11.11 4.48
N ALA A 123 7.83 -10.27 4.29
CA ALA A 123 7.64 -9.07 5.09
C ALA A 123 7.37 -9.38 6.57
N ARG A 124 6.53 -10.38 6.86
CA ARG A 124 6.19 -10.79 8.23
C ARG A 124 7.41 -11.32 8.95
N LEU A 125 8.13 -12.28 8.33
CA LEU A 125 9.34 -12.86 8.91
C LEU A 125 10.45 -11.82 9.12
N SER A 126 10.52 -10.81 8.25
CA SER A 126 11.50 -9.73 8.41
C SER A 126 11.16 -8.83 9.59
N LEU A 127 9.90 -8.44 9.74
CA LEU A 127 9.42 -7.65 10.88
C LEU A 127 9.55 -8.43 12.19
N GLU A 128 9.22 -9.73 12.22
CA GLU A 128 9.40 -10.59 13.41
C GLU A 128 10.85 -10.58 13.87
N ARG A 129 11.80 -10.82 12.97
CA ARG A 129 13.25 -10.78 13.28
C ARG A 129 13.72 -9.42 13.78
N GLU A 130 13.24 -8.34 13.18
CA GLU A 130 13.58 -6.99 13.64
C GLU A 130 13.08 -6.75 15.07
N LEU A 131 11.86 -7.19 15.39
CA LEU A 131 11.29 -7.04 16.72
C LEU A 131 12.05 -7.91 17.77
N GLU A 132 12.41 -9.16 17.43
CA GLU A 132 13.24 -10.05 18.25
C GLU A 132 14.61 -9.44 18.58
N GLN A 133 15.15 -8.63 17.65
CA GLN A 133 16.39 -7.88 17.85
C GLN A 133 16.20 -6.54 18.61
N GLY A 134 15.00 -6.29 19.12
CA GLY A 134 14.65 -5.03 19.79
C GLY A 134 14.54 -3.82 18.86
N GLN A 135 14.41 -4.06 17.55
CA GLN A 135 14.39 -3.02 16.51
C GLN A 135 12.97 -2.74 16.02
N SER A 136 12.07 -2.29 16.90
CA SER A 136 10.79 -1.74 16.43
C SER A 136 11.06 -0.55 15.50
N GLN A 137 10.48 -0.58 14.31
CA GLN A 137 10.77 0.43 13.28
C GLN A 137 10.10 1.77 13.52
N GLN A 138 9.09 1.84 14.40
CA GLN A 138 8.38 3.07 14.77
C GLN A 138 7.85 3.82 13.54
N TYR A 139 7.16 3.12 12.65
CA TYR A 139 6.61 3.71 11.43
C TYR A 139 5.54 4.75 11.73
N ASP A 140 5.63 5.88 11.04
CA ASP A 140 4.54 6.88 10.97
C ASP A 140 3.42 6.39 10.07
N VAL A 141 3.79 5.77 8.93
CA VAL A 141 2.82 5.07 8.06
C VAL A 141 3.39 3.71 7.72
N LEU A 142 2.58 2.67 7.93
CA LEU A 142 2.87 1.32 7.44
C LEU A 142 1.83 0.96 6.38
N VAL A 143 2.29 0.68 5.17
CA VAL A 143 1.44 0.30 4.03
C VAL A 143 1.50 -1.20 3.84
N LEU A 144 0.35 -1.86 3.87
CA LEU A 144 0.20 -3.28 3.57
C LEU A 144 -0.32 -3.44 2.14
N ASP A 145 0.57 -3.83 1.22
CA ASP A 145 0.30 -3.97 -0.22
C ASP A 145 1.00 -5.22 -0.79
N VAL A 146 0.73 -6.36 -0.17
CA VAL A 146 1.43 -7.64 -0.38
C VAL A 146 0.68 -8.59 -1.32
N PHE A 147 -0.07 -8.08 -2.27
CA PHE A 147 -0.84 -8.92 -3.17
C PHE A 147 -0.03 -9.35 -4.39
N SER A 148 0.26 -10.65 -4.47
CA SER A 148 0.85 -11.26 -5.66
C SER A 148 -0.24 -11.96 -6.47
N GLY A 149 -0.73 -11.32 -7.53
CA GLY A 149 -1.78 -11.89 -8.38
C GLY A 149 -3.14 -11.96 -7.66
N ASP A 150 -3.89 -13.01 -7.92
CA ASP A 150 -5.23 -13.22 -7.34
C ASP A 150 -5.18 -13.94 -5.97
N SER A 151 -3.97 -14.26 -5.47
CA SER A 151 -3.77 -14.95 -4.20
C SER A 151 -3.52 -13.97 -3.07
N ILE A 152 -4.21 -14.17 -1.94
CA ILE A 152 -3.98 -13.40 -0.73
C ILE A 152 -3.16 -14.26 0.24
N PRO A 153 -2.01 -13.77 0.68
CA PRO A 153 -1.28 -14.42 1.76
C PRO A 153 -2.03 -14.19 3.08
N THR A 154 -2.86 -15.16 3.46
CA THR A 154 -3.71 -15.08 4.67
C THR A 154 -2.89 -14.86 5.94
N HIS A 155 -1.64 -15.34 5.96
CA HIS A 155 -0.70 -15.14 7.07
C HIS A 155 -0.28 -13.66 7.26
N LEU A 156 -0.57 -12.79 6.29
CA LEU A 156 -0.33 -11.34 6.38
C LEU A 156 -1.61 -10.55 6.77
N LEU A 157 -2.79 -11.22 6.80
CA LEU A 157 -4.08 -10.62 7.12
C LEU A 157 -4.77 -11.35 8.28
N ASN A 158 -4.04 -11.60 9.34
CA ASN A 158 -4.55 -12.27 10.52
C ASN A 158 -4.15 -11.52 11.81
N ARG A 159 -4.63 -12.01 12.93
CA ARG A 159 -4.41 -11.42 14.26
C ARG A 159 -2.93 -11.26 14.58
N GLU A 160 -2.14 -12.30 14.34
CA GLU A 160 -0.72 -12.36 14.71
C GLU A 160 0.09 -11.35 13.88
N ALA A 161 -0.17 -11.29 12.57
CA ALA A 161 0.46 -10.30 11.69
C ALA A 161 0.09 -8.86 12.08
N PHE A 162 -1.18 -8.61 12.40
CA PHE A 162 -1.61 -7.27 12.83
C PHE A 162 -0.99 -6.86 14.17
N ALA A 163 -0.87 -7.79 15.14
CA ALA A 163 -0.15 -7.52 16.38
C ALA A 163 1.30 -7.07 16.10
N LEU A 164 1.96 -7.76 15.16
CA LEU A 164 3.32 -7.43 14.74
C LEU A 164 3.39 -6.04 14.07
N TYR A 165 2.47 -5.73 13.14
CA TYR A 165 2.42 -4.41 12.49
C TYR A 165 2.23 -3.28 13.50
N LEU A 166 1.32 -3.47 14.47
CA LEU A 166 1.06 -2.50 15.53
C LEU A 166 2.26 -2.30 16.47
N ALA A 167 3.11 -3.34 16.65
CA ALA A 167 4.35 -3.23 17.42
C ALA A 167 5.43 -2.44 16.67
N HIS A 168 5.37 -2.38 15.32
CA HIS A 168 6.25 -1.57 14.49
C HIS A 168 5.73 -0.15 14.21
N LEU A 169 4.46 0.14 14.51
CA LEU A 169 3.93 1.49 14.41
C LEU A 169 4.30 2.33 15.64
N ASN A 170 4.63 3.60 15.42
CA ASN A 170 4.68 4.54 16.52
C ASN A 170 3.27 4.84 17.07
N PRO A 171 3.12 5.45 18.25
CA PRO A 171 1.80 5.72 18.84
C PRO A 171 0.86 6.54 17.95
N GLN A 172 1.39 7.37 17.06
CA GLN A 172 0.65 8.20 16.10
C GLN A 172 0.62 7.61 14.69
N GLY A 173 1.07 6.36 14.53
CA GLY A 173 1.18 5.72 13.22
C GLY A 173 -0.17 5.32 12.63
N ILE A 174 -0.22 5.33 11.31
CA ILE A 174 -1.36 4.88 10.49
C ILE A 174 -0.97 3.61 9.74
N LEU A 175 -1.78 2.55 9.88
CA LEU A 175 -1.68 1.35 9.04
C LEU A 175 -2.64 1.52 7.85
N ALA A 176 -2.10 1.55 6.64
CA ALA A 176 -2.87 1.65 5.40
C ALA A 176 -2.92 0.28 4.72
N VAL A 177 -4.08 -0.35 4.69
CA VAL A 177 -4.27 -1.69 4.15
C VAL A 177 -4.93 -1.61 2.78
N HIS A 178 -4.23 -2.05 1.73
CA HIS A 178 -4.80 -2.18 0.40
C HIS A 178 -5.74 -3.39 0.37
N ILE A 179 -6.98 -3.19 -0.05
CA ILE A 179 -8.00 -4.25 -0.10
C ILE A 179 -8.64 -4.42 -1.48
N SER A 180 -8.05 -3.80 -2.52
CA SER A 180 -8.51 -4.04 -3.88
C SER A 180 -8.19 -5.47 -4.28
N ASN A 181 -9.22 -6.24 -4.58
CA ASN A 181 -9.08 -7.60 -5.08
C ASN A 181 -10.24 -7.90 -6.03
N ARG A 182 -9.97 -8.69 -7.07
CA ARG A 182 -10.96 -9.02 -8.10
C ARG A 182 -12.00 -10.02 -7.60
N HIS A 183 -11.57 -11.01 -6.82
CA HIS A 183 -12.36 -12.19 -6.49
C HIS A 183 -12.79 -12.20 -5.02
N LEU A 184 -12.11 -11.50 -4.16
CA LEU A 184 -12.31 -11.54 -2.72
C LEU A 184 -12.69 -10.17 -2.17
N ASP A 185 -13.61 -10.14 -1.22
CA ASP A 185 -13.89 -8.95 -0.42
C ASP A 185 -13.12 -9.01 0.89
N LEU A 186 -12.05 -8.24 0.97
CA LEU A 186 -11.17 -8.17 2.14
C LEU A 186 -11.65 -7.21 3.23
N LEU A 187 -12.63 -6.37 2.90
CA LEU A 187 -13.13 -5.39 3.85
C LEU A 187 -13.59 -6.02 5.17
N PRO A 188 -14.42 -7.09 5.17
CA PRO A 188 -14.87 -7.68 6.43
C PRO A 188 -13.75 -8.30 7.26
N VAL A 189 -12.66 -8.77 6.63
CA VAL A 189 -11.49 -9.30 7.35
C VAL A 189 -10.76 -8.19 8.10
N VAL A 190 -10.40 -7.12 7.38
CA VAL A 190 -9.69 -5.98 7.97
C VAL A 190 -10.54 -5.27 9.02
N TRP A 191 -11.85 -5.19 8.78
CA TRP A 191 -12.80 -4.62 9.73
C TRP A 191 -12.86 -5.39 11.04
N LYS A 192 -12.87 -6.73 10.94
CA LYS A 192 -12.84 -7.63 12.11
C LYS A 192 -11.55 -7.52 12.90
N LEU A 193 -10.41 -7.38 12.20
CA LEU A 193 -9.11 -7.15 12.84
C LEU A 193 -9.07 -5.80 13.55
N ALA A 194 -9.63 -4.75 12.94
CA ALA A 194 -9.75 -3.44 13.56
C ALA A 194 -10.60 -3.47 14.84
N ASP A 195 -11.73 -4.19 14.82
CA ASP A 195 -12.56 -4.41 16.03
C ASP A 195 -11.77 -5.09 17.15
N PHE A 196 -11.04 -6.16 16.81
CA PHE A 196 -10.26 -6.93 17.79
C PHE A 196 -9.16 -6.10 18.46
N PHE A 197 -8.49 -5.24 17.68
CA PHE A 197 -7.42 -4.38 18.20
C PHE A 197 -7.91 -3.00 18.67
N HIS A 198 -9.22 -2.75 18.69
CA HIS A 198 -9.84 -1.47 19.10
C HIS A 198 -9.27 -0.28 18.32
N LEU A 199 -9.11 -0.45 16.99
CA LEU A 199 -8.59 0.60 16.12
C LEU A 199 -9.72 1.43 15.52
N GLU A 200 -9.49 2.73 15.44
CA GLU A 200 -10.24 3.63 14.57
C GLU A 200 -9.96 3.31 13.11
N ARG A 201 -10.96 3.46 12.26
CA ARG A 201 -10.87 3.01 10.88
C ARG A 201 -11.62 3.89 9.91
N LEU A 202 -11.05 4.05 8.72
CA LEU A 202 -11.68 4.71 7.60
C LEU A 202 -11.60 3.82 6.36
N PHE A 203 -12.70 3.72 5.63
CA PHE A 203 -12.72 3.07 4.32
C PHE A 203 -12.59 4.13 3.24
N ILE A 204 -11.57 4.02 2.39
CA ILE A 204 -11.31 4.90 1.27
C ILE A 204 -11.54 4.12 -0.02
N SER A 205 -12.53 4.54 -0.79
CA SER A 205 -12.82 3.99 -2.11
C SER A 205 -12.57 5.06 -3.17
N ASN A 206 -11.49 4.91 -3.92
CA ASN A 206 -11.15 5.81 -5.01
C ASN A 206 -11.57 5.18 -6.34
N PRO A 207 -12.43 5.82 -7.13
CA PRO A 207 -12.88 5.29 -8.43
C PRO A 207 -11.77 5.37 -9.51
N GLY A 208 -10.66 6.06 -9.24
CA GLY A 208 -9.64 6.36 -10.23
C GLY A 208 -10.08 7.49 -11.18
N ASP A 209 -9.23 7.80 -12.16
CA ASP A 209 -9.51 8.81 -13.21
C ASP A 209 -9.56 8.19 -14.62
N GLY A 210 -9.34 6.89 -14.73
CA GLY A 210 -9.31 6.14 -15.99
C GLY A 210 -8.01 6.27 -16.78
N GLU A 211 -7.08 7.12 -16.38
CA GLU A 211 -5.83 7.38 -17.07
C GLU A 211 -4.61 7.08 -16.21
N ARG A 212 -4.39 7.88 -15.17
CA ARG A 212 -3.25 7.79 -14.25
C ARG A 212 -3.55 6.92 -13.05
N ASN A 213 -4.74 7.05 -12.49
CA ASN A 213 -5.14 6.36 -11.28
C ASN A 213 -6.17 5.27 -11.59
N PHE A 214 -5.91 4.08 -11.10
CA PHE A 214 -6.84 2.96 -11.16
C PHE A 214 -7.77 2.97 -9.96
N PRO A 215 -8.97 2.38 -10.08
CA PRO A 215 -9.84 2.18 -8.94
C PRO A 215 -9.11 1.45 -7.82
N SER A 216 -9.21 1.96 -6.61
CA SER A 216 -8.54 1.36 -5.44
C SER A 216 -9.40 1.45 -4.19
N ARG A 217 -9.27 0.43 -3.33
CA ARG A 217 -9.97 0.33 -2.04
C ARG A 217 -8.95 0.11 -0.94
N TRP A 218 -9.04 0.94 0.10
CA TRP A 218 -8.11 0.94 1.21
C TRP A 218 -8.85 1.02 2.54
N VAL A 219 -8.28 0.44 3.59
CA VAL A 219 -8.69 0.71 4.96
C VAL A 219 -7.53 1.36 5.69
N LEU A 220 -7.76 2.55 6.25
CA LEU A 220 -6.81 3.24 7.11
C LEU A 220 -7.17 2.94 8.55
N LEU A 221 -6.18 2.53 9.33
CA LEU A 221 -6.33 2.15 10.73
C LEU A 221 -5.39 2.97 11.61
N ALA A 222 -5.89 3.44 12.75
CA ALA A 222 -5.11 4.20 13.72
C ALA A 222 -5.60 3.92 15.14
N ARG A 223 -4.76 4.21 16.15
CA ARG A 223 -5.18 4.08 17.56
C ARG A 223 -6.15 5.15 18.01
N GLN A 224 -6.20 6.29 17.32
CA GLN A 224 -7.04 7.43 17.67
C GLN A 224 -7.60 8.09 16.42
N ALA A 225 -8.86 8.45 16.41
CA ALA A 225 -9.53 9.13 15.30
C ALA A 225 -8.90 10.49 14.96
N SER A 226 -8.32 11.18 15.95
CA SER A 226 -7.63 12.46 15.77
C SER A 226 -6.39 12.41 14.88
N LEU A 227 -5.89 11.21 14.56
CA LEU A 227 -4.79 11.01 13.61
C LEU A 227 -5.23 11.15 12.14
N PHE A 228 -6.53 11.07 11.88
CA PHE A 228 -7.06 11.28 10.54
C PHE A 228 -7.33 12.77 10.31
N ALA A 229 -6.49 13.39 9.49
CA ALA A 229 -6.66 14.79 9.13
C ALA A 229 -8.01 15.05 8.41
N PRO A 230 -8.57 16.26 8.48
CA PRO A 230 -9.83 16.59 7.79
C PRO A 230 -9.83 16.24 6.30
N GLN A 231 -8.70 16.39 5.63
CA GLN A 231 -8.52 16.03 4.21
C GLN A 231 -8.67 14.51 4.00
N VAL A 232 -8.24 13.68 4.94
CA VAL A 232 -8.43 12.21 4.89
C VAL A 232 -9.90 11.88 5.13
N LEU A 233 -10.51 12.51 6.14
CA LEU A 233 -11.93 12.29 6.48
C LEU A 233 -12.87 12.65 5.33
N SER A 234 -12.57 13.69 4.55
CA SER A 234 -13.40 14.09 3.40
C SER A 234 -13.42 13.08 2.25
N HIS A 235 -12.46 12.15 2.22
CA HIS A 235 -12.41 11.06 1.23
C HIS A 235 -12.95 9.72 1.79
N ALA A 236 -13.30 9.68 3.07
CA ALA A 236 -13.83 8.47 3.69
C ALA A 236 -15.24 8.17 3.18
N SER A 237 -15.49 6.92 2.84
CA SER A 237 -16.83 6.43 2.55
C SER A 237 -17.61 6.25 3.84
N ASP A 238 -18.91 6.55 3.81
CA ASP A 238 -19.78 6.29 4.94
C ASP A 238 -19.91 4.78 5.20
N MET A 239 -19.50 4.37 6.40
CA MET A 239 -19.56 2.99 6.87
C MET A 239 -20.39 2.86 8.16
N HIS A 240 -21.27 3.84 8.40
CA HIS A 240 -22.11 3.83 9.59
C HIS A 240 -22.92 2.54 9.70
N GLY A 241 -22.82 1.87 10.86
CA GLY A 241 -23.51 0.60 11.12
C GLY A 241 -22.91 -0.65 10.44
N TYR A 242 -21.85 -0.50 9.65
CA TYR A 242 -21.18 -1.68 9.07
C TYR A 242 -20.47 -2.49 10.15
N THR A 243 -20.77 -3.78 10.21
CA THR A 243 -20.14 -4.75 11.12
C THR A 243 -19.72 -5.99 10.34
N SER A 244 -18.65 -6.65 10.79
CA SER A 244 -18.21 -7.91 10.21
C SER A 244 -18.64 -9.08 11.08
N SER A 245 -19.42 -10.00 10.52
CA SER A 245 -19.83 -11.25 11.18
C SER A 245 -18.77 -12.36 11.07
N LEU A 246 -17.65 -12.11 10.39
CA LEU A 246 -16.59 -13.09 10.22
C LEU A 246 -15.99 -13.51 11.56
N ARG A 247 -15.60 -14.78 11.66
CA ARG A 247 -14.67 -15.21 12.69
C ARG A 247 -13.31 -14.57 12.43
N LEU A 248 -12.65 -14.11 13.50
CA LEU A 248 -11.32 -13.53 13.43
C LEU A 248 -10.32 -14.53 12.82
N TRP A 249 -9.56 -14.08 11.81
CA TRP A 249 -8.49 -14.87 11.24
C TRP A 249 -7.28 -14.89 12.16
N THR A 250 -6.68 -16.07 12.27
CA THR A 250 -5.47 -16.35 13.06
C THR A 250 -4.53 -17.22 12.24
N ASP A 251 -3.33 -17.51 12.76
CA ASP A 251 -2.41 -18.45 12.10
C ASP A 251 -3.03 -19.84 11.90
N ASP A 252 -3.96 -20.23 12.81
CA ASP A 252 -4.63 -21.53 12.78
C ASP A 252 -5.96 -21.53 12.03
N TYR A 253 -6.48 -20.35 11.63
CA TYR A 253 -7.79 -20.25 11.01
C TYR A 253 -7.91 -19.10 10.02
N SER A 254 -8.29 -19.44 8.79
CA SER A 254 -8.78 -18.51 7.78
C SER A 254 -9.85 -19.18 6.93
N ASN A 255 -10.78 -18.42 6.34
CA ASN A 255 -11.79 -18.96 5.47
C ASN A 255 -12.04 -18.02 4.27
N LEU A 256 -11.43 -18.36 3.13
CA LEU A 256 -11.54 -17.57 1.91
C LEU A 256 -12.92 -17.68 1.26
N ILE A 257 -13.67 -18.78 1.49
CA ILE A 257 -14.98 -18.99 0.89
C ILE A 257 -15.99 -17.94 1.39
N GLN A 258 -15.87 -17.52 2.65
CA GLN A 258 -16.77 -16.53 3.24
C GLN A 258 -16.59 -15.11 2.68
N ILE A 259 -15.52 -14.86 1.95
CA ILE A 259 -15.18 -13.54 1.38
C ILE A 259 -15.13 -13.55 -0.15
N LEU A 260 -15.58 -14.62 -0.80
CA LEU A 260 -15.78 -14.65 -2.26
C LEU A 260 -16.82 -13.61 -2.66
N LYS A 261 -16.55 -12.89 -3.77
CA LYS A 261 -17.48 -11.94 -4.38
C LYS A 261 -18.46 -12.62 -5.30
#